data_60d86486aa98cd4ac88bb12c1001ccc4
#
_entry.id   60d86486aa98cd4ac88bb12c1001ccc4
#
_cell.length_a   1.000
_cell.length_b   1.000
_cell.length_c   1.000
_cell.angle_alpha   90.00
_cell.angle_beta   90.00
_cell.angle_gamma   90.00
#
_symmetry.space_group_name_H-M   'P 1'
#
loop_
_entity.id
_entity.type
_entity.pdbx_description
1 polymer ?
#
loop_
_entity_poly.entity_id
_entity_poly.type
_entity_poly.pdbx_seq_one_letter_code
_entity_poly.pdbx_strand_id
1 'polypeptide(L)'
;MIDWTGIDAVVGQNWYRLDPDLQARVRRDCPADDLEWAVETLDDFGGLVGGPIARAADTIDAHPPRLVRYDRWANEVDEVVHHPAMLDAKAALWQAGYPSGFASHARARGRPVPGVVLGAASYLLSEADTGMVCSLGMTGGVAGLVDAYAPPDVREDLLAGLRADDVADAVDGSMFLTERDGGSDLGRTVHCTARDLGDGRVEISGEKWFCSNVDGAAIVMLARPEGAPAGPAGLGLYLVPRHLEDGSRNRYSVRRLKDKLGTKSVPTGEVTFDGALGYALRPRRADGGDGEGGGDGEGGTAADQERSDAGGLDRMMEMVNGSRFGVALMGLGIARRSVAEATAWAHHRRAKGRLLVDLPLVRTQLVDQLVELEAAFALGFECAAASGFGDGARLRRILVPAAKVRLCRLGVEAASYAVELHGGNGYCEDWGLTRQLRDAQCHPIWEGSENICALDVWRAVRRDRAHEAVLHRIEMAVAGARGGAPGWVQPAVDAIESSRDDLAARIDDLAARERDVAEAAAGRLTDLLCRTVAAALLVEQAGEAGELARHKGLIGLRYVRRHMVPGGEWDDGIAAAVGRELLAFAEPGDDLAAKAAA
;
A
#
# COMPACT_ATOMS: atom_id res chain seq x y z
N MET A 1 16.80 -7.57 19.61
CA MET A 1 17.92 -8.16 18.83
C MET A 1 17.46 -9.45 18.18
N ILE A 2 17.72 -9.63 16.90
CA ILE A 2 17.41 -10.84 16.13
C ILE A 2 18.66 -11.73 16.12
N ASP A 3 18.52 -12.99 16.57
CA ASP A 3 19.56 -14.00 16.40
C ASP A 3 19.41 -14.73 15.07
N TRP A 4 20.08 -14.24 14.04
CA TRP A 4 20.07 -14.84 12.71
C TRP A 4 20.78 -16.20 12.65
N THR A 5 21.59 -16.57 13.64
CA THR A 5 22.35 -17.84 13.61
C THR A 5 21.44 -19.07 13.78
N GLY A 6 20.28 -18.90 14.40
CA GLY A 6 19.26 -19.94 14.55
C GLY A 6 18.22 -19.98 13.44
N ILE A 7 18.28 -19.06 12.47
CA ILE A 7 17.27 -18.92 11.39
C ILE A 7 17.86 -19.45 10.09
N ASP A 8 17.51 -20.66 9.70
CA ASP A 8 17.91 -21.29 8.42
C ASP A 8 16.92 -21.00 7.29
N ALA A 9 15.68 -20.63 7.63
CA ALA A 9 14.65 -20.18 6.70
C ALA A 9 13.78 -19.11 7.34
N VAL A 10 13.49 -18.04 6.62
CA VAL A 10 12.61 -16.96 7.09
C VAL A 10 11.14 -17.40 7.09
N VAL A 11 10.75 -18.26 6.13
CA VAL A 11 9.42 -18.93 6.14
C VAL A 11 9.33 -19.87 7.33
N GLY A 12 8.24 -19.73 8.08
CA GLY A 12 7.99 -20.49 9.31
C GLY A 12 8.31 -19.72 10.59
N GLN A 13 8.92 -18.55 10.46
CA GLN A 13 9.14 -17.62 11.58
C GLN A 13 7.91 -16.72 11.80
N ASN A 14 7.80 -16.15 13.00
CA ASN A 14 6.84 -15.07 13.27
C ASN A 14 7.44 -13.74 12.78
N TRP A 15 6.89 -13.18 11.71
CA TRP A 15 7.47 -11.99 11.08
C TRP A 15 7.27 -10.70 11.88
N TYR A 16 6.23 -10.61 12.70
CA TYR A 16 6.10 -9.49 13.63
C TYR A 16 7.24 -9.48 14.67
N ARG A 17 7.62 -10.69 15.19
CA ARG A 17 8.75 -10.82 16.13
C ARG A 17 10.10 -10.58 15.46
N LEU A 18 10.23 -10.85 14.17
CA LEU A 18 11.43 -10.56 13.39
C LEU A 18 11.54 -9.09 12.95
N ASP A 19 10.59 -8.23 13.33
CA ASP A 19 10.60 -6.82 12.95
C ASP A 19 10.55 -5.89 14.17
N PRO A 20 11.71 -5.57 14.79
CA PRO A 20 11.78 -4.63 15.90
C PRO A 20 11.31 -3.22 15.56
N ASP A 21 11.48 -2.77 14.30
CA ASP A 21 10.98 -1.49 13.82
C ASP A 21 9.46 -1.42 13.85
N LEU A 22 8.80 -2.44 13.34
CA LEU A 22 7.34 -2.53 13.34
C LEU A 22 6.80 -2.55 14.78
N GLN A 23 7.43 -3.34 15.66
CA GLN A 23 7.05 -3.39 17.07
C GLN A 23 7.19 -2.02 17.76
N ALA A 24 8.31 -1.33 17.53
CA ALA A 24 8.54 0.01 18.09
C ALA A 24 7.51 1.02 17.54
N ARG A 25 7.23 0.96 16.23
CA ARG A 25 6.25 1.83 15.57
C ARG A 25 4.83 1.63 16.10
N VAL A 26 4.41 0.38 16.27
CA VAL A 26 3.09 0.05 16.85
C VAL A 26 2.98 0.57 18.29
N ARG A 27 4.01 0.36 19.11
CA ARG A 27 4.02 0.87 20.50
C ARG A 27 3.95 2.40 20.57
N ARG A 28 4.56 3.10 19.62
CA ARG A 28 4.59 4.56 19.58
C ARG A 28 3.26 5.16 19.10
N ASP A 29 2.70 4.63 18.02
CA ASP A 29 1.59 5.28 17.29
C ASP A 29 0.21 4.71 17.62
N CYS A 30 0.15 3.54 18.28
CA CYS A 30 -1.13 2.97 18.69
C CYS A 30 -1.63 3.66 19.97
N PRO A 31 -2.90 4.10 20.03
CA PRO A 31 -3.49 4.60 21.25
C PRO A 31 -3.37 3.60 22.40
N ALA A 32 -3.12 4.10 23.63
CA ALA A 32 -2.88 3.26 24.80
C ALA A 32 -4.00 2.23 25.03
N ASP A 33 -5.26 2.63 24.80
CA ASP A 33 -6.43 1.76 24.99
C ASP A 33 -6.53 0.60 23.99
N ASP A 34 -5.84 0.67 22.85
CA ASP A 34 -5.81 -0.37 21.83
C ASP A 34 -4.47 -1.12 21.79
N LEU A 35 -3.45 -0.68 22.54
CA LEU A 35 -2.08 -1.15 22.38
C LEU A 35 -1.93 -2.65 22.70
N GLU A 36 -2.51 -3.11 23.80
CA GLU A 36 -2.44 -4.53 24.20
C GLU A 36 -3.06 -5.42 23.11
N TRP A 37 -4.28 -5.11 22.70
CA TRP A 37 -4.95 -5.81 21.60
C TRP A 37 -4.14 -5.76 20.29
N ALA A 38 -3.58 -4.61 19.95
CA ALA A 38 -2.82 -4.44 18.72
C ALA A 38 -1.57 -5.33 18.71
N VAL A 39 -0.85 -5.39 19.83
CA VAL A 39 0.36 -6.22 19.96
C VAL A 39 0.01 -7.70 19.86
N GLU A 40 -1.02 -8.18 20.58
CA GLU A 40 -1.46 -9.57 20.52
C GLU A 40 -1.94 -9.95 19.12
N THR A 41 -2.81 -9.12 18.52
CA THR A 41 -3.34 -9.34 17.17
C THR A 41 -2.23 -9.41 16.12
N LEU A 42 -1.26 -8.49 16.17
CA LEU A 42 -0.18 -8.46 15.19
C LEU A 42 0.86 -9.56 15.43
N ASP A 43 1.04 -10.01 16.67
CA ASP A 43 1.89 -11.17 16.95
C ASP A 43 1.29 -12.47 16.37
N ASP A 44 0.01 -12.72 16.61
CA ASP A 44 -0.70 -13.85 16.02
C ASP A 44 -0.70 -13.78 14.50
N PHE A 45 -0.98 -12.58 13.95
CA PHE A 45 -0.97 -12.34 12.50
C PHE A 45 0.42 -12.55 11.89
N GLY A 46 1.48 -12.10 12.57
CA GLY A 46 2.86 -12.32 12.15
C GLY A 46 3.24 -13.80 12.07
N GLY A 47 2.73 -14.63 13.01
CA GLY A 47 2.86 -16.08 12.96
C GLY A 47 2.07 -16.72 11.81
N LEU A 48 0.85 -16.25 11.59
CA LEU A 48 -0.01 -16.72 10.50
C LEU A 48 0.62 -16.43 9.12
N VAL A 49 1.02 -15.19 8.88
CA VAL A 49 1.55 -14.80 7.56
C VAL A 49 2.94 -15.35 7.30
N GLY A 50 3.83 -15.37 8.30
CA GLY A 50 5.17 -15.93 8.17
C GLY A 50 5.23 -17.45 8.07
N GLY A 51 4.16 -18.13 8.50
CA GLY A 51 4.05 -19.58 8.50
C GLY A 51 3.13 -20.11 7.37
N PRO A 52 1.85 -20.38 7.67
CA PRO A 52 0.91 -21.01 6.73
C PRO A 52 0.73 -20.21 5.43
N ILE A 53 0.55 -18.89 5.53
CA ILE A 53 0.28 -18.05 4.35
C ILE A 53 1.50 -17.97 3.43
N ALA A 54 2.70 -17.79 3.97
CA ALA A 54 3.92 -17.76 3.17
C ALA A 54 4.15 -19.06 2.39
N ARG A 55 3.86 -20.22 3.01
CA ARG A 55 3.94 -21.53 2.33
C ARG A 55 2.85 -21.69 1.28
N ALA A 56 1.63 -21.22 1.56
CA ALA A 56 0.53 -21.26 0.60
C ALA A 56 0.84 -20.41 -0.64
N ALA A 57 1.47 -19.26 -0.48
CA ALA A 57 1.78 -18.32 -1.55
C ALA A 57 2.63 -18.95 -2.67
N ASP A 58 3.66 -19.74 -2.33
CA ASP A 58 4.48 -20.44 -3.32
C ASP A 58 3.67 -21.52 -4.08
N THR A 59 2.81 -22.24 -3.37
CA THR A 59 1.89 -23.22 -3.98
C THR A 59 0.90 -22.55 -4.93
N ILE A 60 0.35 -21.41 -4.54
CA ILE A 60 -0.64 -20.66 -5.34
C ILE A 60 0.02 -20.05 -6.58
N ASP A 61 1.23 -19.53 -6.48
CA ASP A 61 1.96 -19.00 -7.64
C ASP A 61 2.23 -20.09 -8.68
N ALA A 62 2.56 -21.30 -8.23
CA ALA A 62 2.73 -22.48 -9.11
C ALA A 62 1.42 -22.98 -9.70
N HIS A 63 0.28 -22.73 -9.05
CA HIS A 63 -1.06 -23.17 -9.45
C HIS A 63 -2.05 -21.99 -9.47
N PRO A 64 -1.88 -21.03 -10.38
CA PRO A 64 -2.70 -19.82 -10.41
C PRO A 64 -4.16 -20.12 -10.72
N PRO A 65 -5.10 -19.22 -10.37
CA PRO A 65 -6.51 -19.38 -10.64
C PRO A 65 -6.79 -19.56 -12.14
N ARG A 66 -7.82 -20.35 -12.46
CA ARG A 66 -8.23 -20.67 -13.83
C ARG A 66 -9.66 -20.25 -14.06
N LEU A 67 -9.97 -19.77 -15.26
CA LEU A 67 -11.34 -19.47 -15.68
C LEU A 67 -11.96 -20.69 -16.35
N VAL A 68 -13.12 -21.11 -15.85
CA VAL A 68 -14.03 -22.06 -16.51
C VAL A 68 -15.20 -21.26 -17.07
N ARG A 69 -15.19 -21.03 -18.39
CA ARG A 69 -16.22 -20.20 -19.03
C ARG A 69 -17.55 -20.91 -19.22
N TYR A 70 -17.51 -22.18 -19.53
CA TYR A 70 -18.69 -22.97 -19.86
C TYR A 70 -18.74 -24.22 -19.01
N ASP A 71 -19.95 -24.59 -18.59
CA ASP A 71 -20.19 -25.89 -18.02
C ASP A 71 -20.20 -26.99 -19.13
N ARG A 72 -20.43 -28.26 -18.74
CA ARG A 72 -20.52 -29.37 -19.70
C ARG A 72 -21.71 -29.28 -20.68
N TRP A 73 -22.64 -28.38 -20.42
CA TRP A 73 -23.82 -28.15 -21.23
C TRP A 73 -23.71 -26.90 -22.11
N ALA A 74 -22.54 -26.29 -22.14
CA ALA A 74 -22.24 -25.04 -22.83
C ALA A 74 -22.98 -23.79 -22.28
N ASN A 75 -23.47 -23.84 -21.03
CA ASN A 75 -23.93 -22.64 -20.34
C ASN A 75 -22.75 -21.82 -19.89
N GLU A 76 -22.81 -20.49 -20.05
CA GLU A 76 -21.80 -19.59 -19.52
C GLU A 76 -21.86 -19.57 -17.98
N VAL A 77 -20.77 -19.97 -17.33
CA VAL A 77 -20.64 -19.96 -15.87
C VAL A 77 -19.58 -18.96 -15.38
N ASP A 78 -18.55 -18.67 -16.20
CA ASP A 78 -17.42 -17.79 -15.89
C ASP A 78 -16.92 -17.95 -14.44
N GLU A 79 -16.70 -19.19 -14.05
CA GLU A 79 -16.24 -19.55 -12.71
C GLU A 79 -14.71 -19.42 -12.63
N VAL A 80 -14.23 -18.69 -11.63
CA VAL A 80 -12.81 -18.68 -11.30
C VAL A 80 -12.52 -19.78 -10.30
N VAL A 81 -11.75 -20.77 -10.73
CA VAL A 81 -11.37 -21.91 -9.90
C VAL A 81 -10.03 -21.64 -9.27
N HIS A 82 -10.02 -21.50 -7.96
CA HIS A 82 -8.83 -21.32 -7.14
C HIS A 82 -8.24 -22.66 -6.68
N HIS A 83 -6.93 -22.69 -6.45
CA HIS A 83 -6.30 -23.81 -5.74
C HIS A 83 -6.81 -23.87 -4.28
N PRO A 84 -7.01 -25.06 -3.67
CA PRO A 84 -7.46 -25.18 -2.28
C PRO A 84 -6.64 -24.35 -1.29
N ALA A 85 -5.32 -24.31 -1.46
CA ALA A 85 -4.43 -23.47 -0.62
C ALA A 85 -4.82 -21.97 -0.61
N MET A 86 -5.39 -21.44 -1.71
CA MET A 86 -5.88 -20.06 -1.74
C MET A 86 -7.17 -19.91 -0.93
N LEU A 87 -8.06 -20.90 -1.00
CA LEU A 87 -9.31 -20.87 -0.23
C LEU A 87 -9.03 -20.98 1.26
N ASP A 88 -8.11 -21.87 1.66
CA ASP A 88 -7.68 -22.05 3.05
C ASP A 88 -6.98 -20.77 3.57
N ALA A 89 -6.08 -20.16 2.78
CA ALA A 89 -5.42 -18.91 3.12
C ALA A 89 -6.42 -17.76 3.29
N LYS A 90 -7.40 -17.66 2.37
CA LYS A 90 -8.46 -16.66 2.44
C LYS A 90 -9.30 -16.84 3.70
N ALA A 91 -9.72 -18.07 4.02
CA ALA A 91 -10.49 -18.36 5.24
C ALA A 91 -9.70 -17.98 6.50
N ALA A 92 -8.41 -18.32 6.59
CA ALA A 92 -7.58 -17.99 7.72
C ALA A 92 -7.38 -16.45 7.89
N LEU A 93 -7.23 -15.72 6.78
CA LEU A 93 -7.10 -14.25 6.81
C LEU A 93 -8.43 -13.57 7.19
N TRP A 94 -9.59 -14.12 6.78
CA TRP A 94 -10.90 -13.65 7.24
C TRP A 94 -11.08 -13.88 8.74
N GLN A 95 -10.77 -15.07 9.22
CA GLN A 95 -10.84 -15.40 10.65
C GLN A 95 -9.90 -14.51 11.48
N ALA A 96 -8.74 -14.12 10.93
CA ALA A 96 -7.85 -13.15 11.57
C ALA A 96 -8.35 -11.69 11.50
N GLY A 97 -9.47 -11.42 10.83
CA GLY A 97 -10.09 -10.10 10.73
C GLY A 97 -9.49 -9.16 9.69
N TYR A 98 -8.51 -9.60 8.89
CA TYR A 98 -7.79 -8.72 7.96
C TYR A 98 -8.69 -8.12 6.87
N PRO A 99 -9.47 -8.89 6.07
CA PRO A 99 -10.26 -8.33 4.97
C PRO A 99 -11.38 -7.39 5.44
N SER A 100 -11.97 -7.68 6.62
CA SER A 100 -12.99 -6.81 7.23
C SER A 100 -12.41 -5.56 7.89
N GLY A 101 -11.07 -5.38 7.91
CA GLY A 101 -10.40 -4.30 8.61
C GLY A 101 -10.57 -4.38 10.12
N PHE A 102 -10.59 -5.59 10.68
CA PHE A 102 -10.84 -5.87 12.11
C PHE A 102 -12.16 -5.26 12.61
N ALA A 103 -13.21 -5.41 11.80
CA ALA A 103 -14.51 -4.76 12.04
C ALA A 103 -15.12 -5.12 13.39
N SER A 104 -14.92 -6.33 13.92
CA SER A 104 -15.37 -6.74 15.26
C SER A 104 -14.79 -5.85 16.36
N HIS A 105 -13.48 -5.59 16.30
CA HIS A 105 -12.82 -4.70 17.26
C HIS A 105 -13.36 -3.27 17.13
N ALA A 106 -13.47 -2.76 15.89
CA ALA A 106 -14.04 -1.43 15.65
C ALA A 106 -15.45 -1.29 16.22
N ARG A 107 -16.32 -2.31 16.04
CA ARG A 107 -17.68 -2.35 16.62
C ARG A 107 -17.64 -2.36 18.14
N ALA A 108 -16.80 -3.20 18.73
CA ALA A 108 -16.68 -3.30 20.19
C ALA A 108 -16.19 -1.99 20.83
N ARG A 109 -15.34 -1.25 20.13
CA ARG A 109 -14.78 0.03 20.62
C ARG A 109 -15.61 1.25 20.23
N GLY A 110 -16.58 1.11 19.32
CA GLY A 110 -17.37 2.24 18.79
C GLY A 110 -16.54 3.27 18.01
N ARG A 111 -15.36 2.89 17.51
CA ARG A 111 -14.45 3.76 16.75
C ARG A 111 -13.61 2.95 15.76
N PRO A 112 -13.09 3.59 14.69
CA PRO A 112 -12.22 2.92 13.73
C PRO A 112 -10.96 2.32 14.37
N VAL A 113 -10.46 1.24 13.78
CA VAL A 113 -9.17 0.64 14.13
C VAL A 113 -8.04 1.65 13.82
N PRO A 114 -7.02 1.77 14.69
CA PRO A 114 -5.89 2.65 14.44
C PRO A 114 -5.18 2.34 13.11
N GLY A 115 -4.89 3.39 12.34
CA GLY A 115 -4.27 3.25 11.01
C GLY A 115 -2.92 2.51 11.02
N VAL A 116 -2.15 2.62 12.10
CA VAL A 116 -0.89 1.89 12.28
C VAL A 116 -1.11 0.37 12.32
N VAL A 117 -2.21 -0.12 12.91
CA VAL A 117 -2.54 -1.56 12.96
C VAL A 117 -2.94 -2.07 11.60
N LEU A 118 -3.80 -1.34 10.89
CA LEU A 118 -4.19 -1.68 9.51
C LEU A 118 -2.98 -1.68 8.56
N GLY A 119 -2.11 -0.68 8.71
CA GLY A 119 -0.86 -0.59 7.96
C GLY A 119 0.09 -1.74 8.27
N ALA A 120 0.26 -2.09 9.54
CA ALA A 120 1.09 -3.19 10.00
C ALA A 120 0.61 -4.55 9.45
N ALA A 121 -0.69 -4.83 9.51
CA ALA A 121 -1.25 -6.06 8.97
C ALA A 121 -1.08 -6.15 7.44
N SER A 122 -1.33 -5.06 6.70
CA SER A 122 -1.09 -5.00 5.25
C SER A 122 0.38 -5.18 4.89
N TYR A 123 1.28 -4.57 5.64
CA TYR A 123 2.72 -4.72 5.47
C TYR A 123 3.19 -6.16 5.72
N LEU A 124 2.79 -6.78 6.82
CA LEU A 124 3.12 -8.18 7.14
C LEU A 124 2.59 -9.16 6.09
N LEU A 125 1.32 -8.99 5.64
CA LEU A 125 0.79 -9.85 4.58
C LEU A 125 1.52 -9.64 3.25
N SER A 126 2.00 -8.43 2.98
CA SER A 126 2.77 -8.10 1.77
C SER A 126 4.11 -8.84 1.71
N GLU A 127 4.70 -9.21 2.85
CA GLU A 127 5.88 -10.07 2.90
C GLU A 127 5.57 -11.49 2.40
N ALA A 128 4.32 -11.96 2.56
CA ALA A 128 3.90 -13.28 2.12
C ALA A 128 3.42 -13.28 0.66
N ASP A 129 2.41 -12.45 0.34
CA ASP A 129 1.76 -12.45 -0.98
C ASP A 129 1.02 -11.14 -1.26
N THR A 130 1.55 -10.34 -2.18
CA THR A 130 0.97 -9.04 -2.54
C THR A 130 -0.29 -9.15 -3.40
N GLY A 131 -0.51 -10.27 -4.08
CA GLY A 131 -1.76 -10.54 -4.79
C GLY A 131 -2.92 -10.77 -3.82
N MET A 132 -2.69 -11.47 -2.69
CA MET A 132 -3.69 -11.59 -1.60
C MET A 132 -3.98 -10.23 -0.96
N VAL A 133 -2.94 -9.40 -0.73
CA VAL A 133 -3.16 -8.02 -0.22
C VAL A 133 -4.04 -7.24 -1.18
N CYS A 134 -3.82 -7.35 -2.50
CA CYS A 134 -4.63 -6.69 -3.51
C CYS A 134 -6.09 -7.17 -3.46
N SER A 135 -6.34 -8.49 -3.53
CA SER A 135 -7.70 -9.04 -3.58
C SER A 135 -8.50 -8.74 -2.31
N LEU A 136 -7.91 -9.00 -1.14
CA LEU A 136 -8.59 -8.85 0.14
C LEU A 136 -8.68 -7.38 0.58
N GLY A 137 -7.64 -6.58 0.30
CA GLY A 137 -7.62 -5.15 0.64
C GLY A 137 -8.64 -4.30 -0.12
N MET A 138 -9.03 -4.70 -1.34
CA MET A 138 -10.12 -4.04 -2.08
C MET A 138 -11.46 -4.13 -1.35
N THR A 139 -11.70 -5.20 -0.60
CA THR A 139 -12.94 -5.39 0.17
C THR A 139 -13.18 -4.25 1.16
N GLY A 140 -12.15 -3.86 1.91
CA GLY A 140 -12.25 -2.73 2.84
C GLY A 140 -12.52 -1.38 2.14
N GLY A 141 -11.90 -1.17 0.97
CA GLY A 141 -12.15 0.02 0.14
C GLY A 141 -13.58 0.08 -0.40
N VAL A 142 -14.09 -1.04 -0.91
CA VAL A 142 -15.48 -1.18 -1.36
C VAL A 142 -16.45 -0.94 -0.21
N ALA A 143 -16.18 -1.53 0.97
CA ALA A 143 -17.01 -1.31 2.17
C ALA A 143 -17.10 0.18 2.55
N GLY A 144 -15.99 0.93 2.44
CA GLY A 144 -15.98 2.37 2.67
C GLY A 144 -16.85 3.15 1.70
N LEU A 145 -16.78 2.84 0.39
CA LEU A 145 -17.61 3.49 -0.62
C LEU A 145 -19.09 3.12 -0.49
N VAL A 146 -19.40 1.86 -0.21
CA VAL A 146 -20.77 1.38 0.03
C VAL A 146 -21.36 2.07 1.26
N ASP A 147 -20.59 2.16 2.34
CA ASP A 147 -21.03 2.83 3.56
C ASP A 147 -21.34 4.31 3.34
N ALA A 148 -20.50 5.01 2.57
CA ALA A 148 -20.66 6.44 2.33
C ALA A 148 -21.75 6.78 1.30
N TYR A 149 -21.91 5.97 0.23
CA TYR A 149 -22.58 6.39 -1.00
C TYR A 149 -23.65 5.44 -1.53
N ALA A 150 -23.79 4.19 -1.00
CA ALA A 150 -24.79 3.26 -1.50
C ALA A 150 -26.22 3.62 -1.08
N PRO A 151 -27.23 3.30 -1.92
CA PRO A 151 -28.63 3.40 -1.55
C PRO A 151 -28.95 2.57 -0.28
N PRO A 152 -29.89 3.01 0.57
CA PRO A 152 -30.17 2.35 1.85
C PRO A 152 -30.57 0.87 1.72
N ASP A 153 -31.35 0.53 0.72
CA ASP A 153 -31.85 -0.82 0.41
C ASP A 153 -30.75 -1.83 0.07
N VAL A 154 -29.68 -1.38 -0.54
CA VAL A 154 -28.54 -2.23 -0.93
C VAL A 154 -27.41 -2.20 0.11
N ARG A 155 -27.33 -1.09 0.84
CA ARG A 155 -26.20 -0.79 1.73
C ARG A 155 -26.09 -1.75 2.90
N GLU A 156 -27.19 -2.01 3.60
CA GLU A 156 -27.17 -2.74 4.88
C GLU A 156 -26.73 -4.19 4.68
N ASP A 157 -27.36 -4.89 3.75
CA ASP A 157 -27.05 -6.29 3.45
C ASP A 157 -25.62 -6.47 2.92
N LEU A 158 -25.18 -5.56 2.04
CA LEU A 158 -23.85 -5.63 1.46
C LEU A 158 -22.75 -5.32 2.48
N LEU A 159 -22.98 -4.35 3.38
CA LEU A 159 -22.03 -4.07 4.45
C LEU A 159 -21.93 -5.20 5.46
N ALA A 160 -23.01 -5.91 5.72
CA ALA A 160 -22.97 -7.10 6.57
C ALA A 160 -21.99 -8.14 6.01
N GLY A 161 -22.04 -8.41 4.72
CA GLY A 161 -21.10 -9.32 4.06
C GLY A 161 -19.68 -8.79 3.93
N LEU A 162 -19.50 -7.52 3.52
CA LEU A 162 -18.16 -6.90 3.37
C LEU A 162 -17.41 -6.77 4.71
N ARG A 163 -18.13 -6.73 5.82
CA ARG A 163 -17.61 -6.62 7.20
C ARG A 163 -17.86 -7.87 8.04
N ALA A 164 -18.16 -9.00 7.40
CA ALA A 164 -18.36 -10.27 8.09
C ALA A 164 -17.07 -10.70 8.82
N ASP A 165 -17.25 -11.43 9.90
CA ASP A 165 -16.16 -12.04 10.66
C ASP A 165 -15.91 -13.50 10.21
N ASP A 166 -16.89 -14.13 9.59
CA ASP A 166 -16.80 -15.50 9.03
C ASP A 166 -16.73 -15.46 7.49
N VAL A 167 -15.84 -16.25 6.93
CA VAL A 167 -15.68 -16.38 5.47
C VAL A 167 -16.94 -16.94 4.79
N ALA A 168 -17.77 -17.72 5.51
CA ALA A 168 -19.01 -18.26 4.99
C ALA A 168 -20.05 -17.18 4.67
N ASP A 169 -20.05 -16.09 5.43
CA ASP A 169 -20.95 -14.94 5.27
C ASP A 169 -20.27 -13.78 4.50
N ALA A 170 -19.01 -13.95 4.14
CA ALA A 170 -18.19 -12.89 3.60
C ALA A 170 -18.49 -12.57 2.13
N VAL A 171 -18.45 -11.29 1.80
CA VAL A 171 -18.55 -10.76 0.45
C VAL A 171 -17.24 -10.05 0.09
N ASP A 172 -16.64 -10.43 -1.04
CA ASP A 172 -15.44 -9.78 -1.56
C ASP A 172 -15.76 -8.56 -2.40
N GLY A 173 -14.95 -7.51 -2.24
CA GLY A 173 -15.00 -6.33 -3.07
C GLY A 173 -14.02 -6.36 -4.24
N SER A 174 -14.37 -5.66 -5.31
CA SER A 174 -13.51 -5.46 -6.50
C SER A 174 -13.62 -4.02 -7.01
N MET A 175 -12.56 -3.54 -7.67
CA MET A 175 -12.52 -2.21 -8.27
C MET A 175 -12.08 -2.29 -9.74
N PHE A 176 -12.95 -1.87 -10.68
CA PHE A 176 -12.66 -1.90 -12.11
C PHE A 176 -12.63 -0.50 -12.70
N LEU A 177 -11.45 0.01 -13.00
CA LEU A 177 -11.26 1.38 -13.53
C LEU A 177 -10.79 1.37 -14.97
N THR A 178 -9.67 0.70 -15.24
CA THR A 178 -8.97 0.74 -16.51
C THR A 178 -9.78 0.10 -17.63
N GLU A 179 -9.82 0.76 -18.77
CA GLU A 179 -10.34 0.23 -20.02
C GLU A 179 -9.21 0.00 -21.04
N ARG A 180 -9.50 -0.47 -22.23
CA ARG A 180 -8.49 -0.84 -23.24
C ARG A 180 -7.57 0.33 -23.60
N ASP A 181 -8.10 1.56 -23.62
CA ASP A 181 -7.36 2.77 -23.96
C ASP A 181 -6.49 3.31 -22.81
N GLY A 182 -6.55 2.70 -21.61
CA GLY A 182 -5.70 3.02 -20.48
C GLY A 182 -6.45 3.36 -19.19
N GLY A 183 -5.68 3.61 -18.11
CA GLY A 183 -6.18 3.92 -16.77
C GLY A 183 -5.64 5.23 -16.17
N SER A 184 -4.64 5.87 -16.82
CA SER A 184 -4.00 7.08 -16.28
C SER A 184 -4.78 8.37 -16.56
N ASP A 185 -5.64 8.39 -17.59
CA ASP A 185 -6.50 9.53 -17.97
C ASP A 185 -7.97 9.07 -18.04
N LEU A 186 -8.51 8.68 -16.88
CA LEU A 186 -9.87 8.12 -16.77
C LEU A 186 -10.94 9.04 -17.36
N GLY A 187 -10.75 10.35 -17.30
CA GLY A 187 -11.68 11.31 -17.90
C GLY A 187 -11.89 11.13 -19.40
N ARG A 188 -10.86 10.65 -20.12
CA ARG A 188 -10.89 10.43 -21.58
C ARG A 188 -11.01 8.97 -21.97
N THR A 189 -10.51 8.05 -21.14
CA THR A 189 -10.38 6.62 -21.47
C THR A 189 -11.53 5.76 -20.97
N VAL A 190 -12.48 6.30 -20.19
CA VAL A 190 -13.69 5.59 -19.74
C VAL A 190 -14.78 5.74 -20.79
N HIS A 191 -15.10 4.63 -21.45
CA HIS A 191 -16.13 4.49 -22.49
C HIS A 191 -17.33 3.66 -22.03
N CYS A 192 -17.23 2.91 -20.92
CA CYS A 192 -18.39 2.25 -20.32
C CYS A 192 -19.51 3.26 -20.09
N THR A 193 -20.73 2.89 -20.46
CA THR A 193 -21.93 3.73 -20.32
C THR A 193 -22.83 3.23 -19.20
N ALA A 194 -23.60 4.14 -18.61
CA ALA A 194 -24.62 3.86 -17.63
C ALA A 194 -25.93 4.48 -18.08
N ARG A 195 -26.94 3.66 -18.38
CA ARG A 195 -28.30 4.08 -18.71
C ARG A 195 -29.16 4.05 -17.46
N ASP A 196 -29.80 5.16 -17.13
CA ASP A 196 -30.68 5.27 -15.95
C ASP A 196 -31.93 4.39 -16.13
N LEU A 197 -32.25 3.62 -15.10
CA LEU A 197 -33.45 2.78 -14.99
C LEU A 197 -34.46 3.32 -13.97
N GLY A 198 -34.12 4.43 -13.30
CA GLY A 198 -34.87 5.00 -12.17
C GLY A 198 -34.46 4.41 -10.82
N ASP A 199 -34.84 5.09 -9.76
CA ASP A 199 -34.58 4.67 -8.36
C ASP A 199 -33.11 4.36 -8.03
N GLY A 200 -32.18 5.09 -8.67
CA GLY A 200 -30.74 4.88 -8.47
C GLY A 200 -30.18 3.64 -9.16
N ARG A 201 -31.00 2.88 -9.85
CA ARG A 201 -30.59 1.72 -10.66
C ARG A 201 -30.15 2.16 -12.04
N VAL A 202 -29.14 1.48 -12.56
CA VAL A 202 -28.59 1.74 -13.90
C VAL A 202 -28.32 0.44 -14.65
N GLU A 203 -28.29 0.54 -15.98
CA GLU A 203 -27.82 -0.53 -16.86
C GLU A 203 -26.44 -0.16 -17.39
N ILE A 204 -25.45 -1.00 -17.10
CA ILE A 204 -24.04 -0.79 -17.46
C ILE A 204 -23.70 -1.58 -18.73
N SER A 205 -23.07 -0.92 -19.70
CA SER A 205 -22.54 -1.56 -20.92
C SER A 205 -21.14 -1.06 -21.24
N GLY A 206 -20.27 -1.94 -21.74
CA GLY A 206 -18.90 -1.63 -22.12
C GLY A 206 -17.90 -2.68 -21.70
N GLU A 207 -16.61 -2.30 -21.64
CA GLU A 207 -15.51 -3.22 -21.31
C GLU A 207 -14.62 -2.65 -20.21
N LYS A 208 -14.13 -3.53 -19.30
CA LYS A 208 -13.03 -3.23 -18.38
C LYS A 208 -11.86 -4.18 -18.64
N TRP A 209 -10.61 -3.66 -18.47
CA TRP A 209 -9.42 -4.32 -19.02
C TRP A 209 -8.50 -4.98 -17.99
N PHE A 210 -8.31 -4.40 -16.81
CA PHE A 210 -7.56 -4.96 -15.68
C PHE A 210 -8.48 -5.06 -14.46
N CYS A 211 -9.28 -6.13 -14.44
CA CYS A 211 -10.26 -6.38 -13.40
C CYS A 211 -9.67 -7.34 -12.37
N SER A 212 -8.96 -6.80 -11.37
CA SER A 212 -8.39 -7.60 -10.29
C SER A 212 -9.47 -8.05 -9.32
N ASN A 213 -9.31 -9.27 -8.74
CA ASN A 213 -10.34 -9.96 -7.98
C ASN A 213 -11.64 -10.08 -8.79
N VAL A 214 -11.49 -10.56 -10.04
CA VAL A 214 -12.58 -10.53 -11.05
C VAL A 214 -13.82 -11.33 -10.66
N ASP A 215 -13.69 -12.25 -9.71
CA ASP A 215 -14.75 -13.06 -9.11
C ASP A 215 -15.34 -12.45 -7.83
N GLY A 216 -14.91 -11.26 -7.43
CA GLY A 216 -15.51 -10.55 -6.29
C GLY A 216 -17.00 -10.29 -6.49
N ALA A 217 -17.77 -10.37 -5.40
CA ALA A 217 -19.22 -10.28 -5.43
C ALA A 217 -19.73 -8.83 -5.56
N ALA A 218 -18.97 -7.85 -5.06
CA ALA A 218 -19.32 -6.42 -5.08
C ALA A 218 -18.29 -5.63 -5.90
N ILE A 219 -18.67 -5.21 -7.11
CA ILE A 219 -17.78 -4.50 -8.02
C ILE A 219 -18.09 -3.00 -7.97
N VAL A 220 -17.09 -2.16 -7.64
CA VAL A 220 -17.20 -0.71 -7.83
C VAL A 220 -16.47 -0.30 -9.10
N MET A 221 -17.10 0.56 -9.91
CA MET A 221 -16.55 0.97 -11.19
C MET A 221 -17.01 2.36 -11.62
N LEU A 222 -16.22 2.98 -12.49
CA LEU A 222 -16.61 4.20 -13.19
C LEU A 222 -17.29 3.86 -14.53
N ALA A 223 -18.36 4.56 -14.84
CA ALA A 223 -18.98 4.59 -16.15
C ALA A 223 -19.50 6.01 -16.44
N ARG A 224 -19.83 6.29 -17.69
CA ARG A 224 -20.39 7.57 -18.10
C ARG A 224 -21.90 7.46 -18.25
N PRO A 225 -22.70 8.22 -17.50
CA PRO A 225 -24.15 8.34 -17.75
C PRO A 225 -24.43 8.72 -19.20
N GLU A 226 -25.48 8.20 -19.78
CA GLU A 226 -25.92 8.60 -21.11
C GLU A 226 -26.22 10.11 -21.13
N GLY A 227 -25.67 10.82 -22.10
CA GLY A 227 -25.80 12.27 -22.21
C GLY A 227 -24.83 13.10 -21.37
N ALA A 228 -24.07 12.49 -20.46
CA ALA A 228 -23.13 13.22 -19.63
C ALA A 228 -21.95 13.80 -20.44
N PRO A 229 -21.39 14.95 -20.01
CA PRO A 229 -20.30 15.61 -20.73
C PRO A 229 -19.04 14.73 -20.78
N ALA A 230 -18.19 14.98 -21.76
CA ALA A 230 -16.85 14.38 -21.81
C ALA A 230 -15.98 14.89 -20.66
N GLY A 231 -14.95 14.12 -20.32
CA GLY A 231 -14.01 14.47 -19.25
C GLY A 231 -14.36 13.89 -17.87
N PRO A 232 -13.58 14.24 -16.85
CA PRO A 232 -13.70 13.67 -15.51
C PRO A 232 -15.05 13.96 -14.82
N ALA A 233 -15.57 15.18 -15.02
CA ALA A 233 -16.81 15.63 -14.40
C ALA A 233 -18.05 14.85 -14.86
N GLY A 234 -17.99 14.22 -16.04
CA GLY A 234 -19.09 13.41 -16.56
C GLY A 234 -19.04 11.93 -16.15
N LEU A 235 -18.18 11.54 -15.21
CA LEU A 235 -18.09 10.15 -14.74
C LEU A 235 -18.92 9.93 -13.48
N GLY A 236 -19.75 8.88 -13.49
CA GLY A 236 -20.47 8.36 -12.34
C GLY A 236 -19.73 7.19 -11.70
N LEU A 237 -19.99 6.96 -10.41
CA LEU A 237 -19.50 5.83 -9.65
C LEU A 237 -20.65 4.85 -9.41
N TYR A 238 -20.42 3.57 -9.68
CA TYR A 238 -21.44 2.54 -9.65
C TYR A 238 -20.97 1.30 -8.90
N LEU A 239 -21.92 0.69 -8.20
CA LEU A 239 -21.80 -0.64 -7.63
C LEU A 239 -22.51 -1.63 -8.56
N VAL A 240 -21.83 -2.70 -8.95
CA VAL A 240 -22.37 -3.77 -9.80
C VAL A 240 -22.25 -5.08 -9.03
N PRO A 241 -23.35 -5.70 -8.58
CA PRO A 241 -23.30 -6.99 -7.90
C PRO A 241 -23.01 -8.12 -8.92
N ARG A 242 -22.33 -9.17 -8.46
CA ARG A 242 -22.09 -10.36 -9.28
C ARG A 242 -23.36 -11.17 -9.51
N HIS A 243 -24.19 -11.31 -8.49
CA HIS A 243 -25.47 -11.99 -8.52
C HIS A 243 -26.58 -11.00 -8.17
N LEU A 244 -27.73 -11.19 -8.80
CA LEU A 244 -28.94 -10.42 -8.52
C LEU A 244 -29.66 -11.01 -7.30
N GLU A 245 -30.68 -10.31 -6.78
CA GLU A 245 -31.45 -10.75 -5.61
C GLU A 245 -32.13 -12.11 -5.79
N ASP A 246 -32.50 -12.47 -7.02
CA ASP A 246 -33.07 -13.78 -7.37
C ASP A 246 -32.02 -14.90 -7.48
N GLY A 247 -30.74 -14.61 -7.20
CA GLY A 247 -29.62 -15.53 -7.29
C GLY A 247 -29.07 -15.72 -8.71
N SER A 248 -29.68 -15.13 -9.73
CA SER A 248 -29.18 -15.20 -11.10
C SER A 248 -27.89 -14.39 -11.27
N ARG A 249 -27.06 -14.78 -12.24
CA ARG A 249 -25.88 -13.99 -12.58
C ARG A 249 -26.28 -12.68 -13.23
N ASN A 250 -25.56 -11.61 -12.87
CA ASN A 250 -25.69 -10.32 -13.53
C ASN A 250 -25.13 -10.38 -14.97
N ARG A 251 -25.58 -9.52 -15.84
CA ARG A 251 -25.31 -9.53 -17.29
C ARG A 251 -23.92 -8.97 -17.62
N TYR A 252 -22.89 -9.67 -17.16
CA TYR A 252 -21.51 -9.44 -17.62
C TYR A 252 -20.76 -10.78 -17.71
N SER A 253 -19.71 -10.81 -18.52
CA SER A 253 -18.90 -11.99 -18.76
C SER A 253 -17.42 -11.71 -18.60
N VAL A 254 -16.69 -12.70 -18.07
CA VAL A 254 -15.22 -12.67 -17.99
C VAL A 254 -14.66 -13.29 -19.27
N ARG A 255 -14.05 -12.48 -20.12
CA ARG A 255 -13.53 -12.92 -21.43
C ARG A 255 -12.35 -13.87 -21.28
N ARG A 256 -11.40 -13.53 -20.40
CA ARG A 256 -10.25 -14.35 -20.02
C ARG A 256 -9.60 -13.80 -18.75
N LEU A 257 -8.78 -14.60 -18.09
CA LEU A 257 -7.80 -14.11 -17.12
C LEU A 257 -6.52 -13.68 -17.85
N LYS A 258 -5.86 -12.67 -17.30
CA LYS A 258 -4.55 -12.20 -17.76
C LYS A 258 -3.47 -13.21 -17.36
N ASP A 259 -2.59 -13.57 -18.28
CA ASP A 259 -1.35 -14.27 -17.99
C ASP A 259 -0.32 -13.23 -17.53
N LYS A 260 0.03 -13.24 -16.25
CA LYS A 260 0.81 -12.20 -15.59
C LYS A 260 2.20 -12.69 -15.21
N LEU A 261 3.17 -11.77 -15.16
CA LEU A 261 4.51 -12.04 -14.68
C LEU A 261 4.51 -12.51 -13.21
N GLY A 262 3.81 -11.80 -12.35
CA GLY A 262 3.68 -12.04 -10.91
C GLY A 262 2.28 -11.72 -10.40
N THR A 263 2.10 -11.63 -9.06
CA THR A 263 0.82 -11.42 -8.39
C THR A 263 -0.25 -12.41 -8.84
N LYS A 264 0.15 -13.68 -9.06
CA LYS A 264 -0.71 -14.68 -9.69
C LYS A 264 -1.84 -15.16 -8.79
N SER A 265 -1.73 -14.97 -7.49
CA SER A 265 -2.79 -15.27 -6.52
C SER A 265 -4.08 -14.47 -6.74
N VAL A 266 -3.97 -13.21 -7.24
CA VAL A 266 -5.15 -12.42 -7.58
C VAL A 266 -5.57 -12.66 -9.04
N PRO A 267 -6.80 -13.19 -9.31
CA PRO A 267 -7.31 -13.35 -10.66
C PRO A 267 -7.59 -11.95 -11.26
N THR A 268 -6.98 -11.65 -12.40
CA THR A 268 -7.18 -10.38 -13.10
C THR A 268 -7.77 -10.65 -14.47
N GLY A 269 -9.02 -10.21 -14.69
CA GLY A 269 -9.78 -10.51 -15.89
C GLY A 269 -9.92 -9.34 -16.87
N GLU A 270 -10.42 -9.68 -18.06
CA GLU A 270 -11.04 -8.75 -19.02
C GLU A 270 -12.54 -9.00 -18.95
N VAL A 271 -13.32 -7.95 -18.69
CA VAL A 271 -14.77 -8.06 -18.46
C VAL A 271 -15.56 -7.27 -19.51
N THR A 272 -16.62 -7.88 -20.03
CA THR A 272 -17.61 -7.21 -20.89
C THR A 272 -18.94 -7.13 -20.13
N PHE A 273 -19.50 -5.94 -20.04
CA PHE A 273 -20.81 -5.66 -19.49
C PHE A 273 -21.80 -5.51 -20.66
N ASP A 274 -22.90 -6.25 -20.62
CA ASP A 274 -23.96 -6.24 -21.62
C ASP A 274 -25.33 -5.99 -20.98
N GLY A 275 -25.52 -4.76 -20.51
CA GLY A 275 -26.70 -4.36 -19.78
C GLY A 275 -26.72 -4.90 -18.34
N ALA A 276 -25.57 -4.89 -17.66
CA ALA A 276 -25.48 -5.31 -16.27
C ALA A 276 -26.22 -4.34 -15.34
N LEU A 277 -26.99 -4.87 -14.39
CA LEU A 277 -27.62 -4.05 -13.35
C LEU A 277 -26.55 -3.46 -12.43
N GLY A 278 -26.63 -2.19 -12.17
CA GLY A 278 -25.80 -1.47 -11.20
C GLY A 278 -26.61 -0.48 -10.39
N TYR A 279 -25.98 0.00 -9.31
CA TYR A 279 -26.54 1.01 -8.42
C TYR A 279 -25.62 2.21 -8.37
N ALA A 280 -26.19 3.43 -8.54
CA ALA A 280 -25.41 4.66 -8.49
C ALA A 280 -24.97 4.94 -7.04
N LEU A 281 -23.66 5.12 -6.84
CA LEU A 281 -23.08 5.54 -5.55
C LEU A 281 -23.05 7.06 -5.49
N ARG A 282 -23.99 7.65 -4.73
CA ARG A 282 -24.23 9.10 -4.66
C ARG A 282 -24.07 9.62 -3.23
N PRO A 283 -23.66 10.89 -3.03
CA PRO A 283 -23.72 11.50 -1.70
C PRO A 283 -25.15 11.42 -1.15
N ARG A 284 -25.29 11.03 0.12
CA ARG A 284 -26.59 11.05 0.78
C ARG A 284 -27.09 12.49 0.88
N ARG A 285 -28.36 12.73 0.59
CA ARG A 285 -29.00 13.99 0.96
C ARG A 285 -28.96 14.07 2.49
N ALA A 286 -28.46 15.17 3.04
CA ALA A 286 -28.61 15.42 4.46
C ALA A 286 -30.12 15.43 4.75
N ASP A 287 -30.58 14.49 5.60
CA ASP A 287 -31.95 14.52 6.10
C ASP A 287 -32.15 15.90 6.73
N GLY A 288 -33.01 16.69 6.08
CA GLY A 288 -33.41 17.99 6.61
C GLY A 288 -34.01 17.75 7.99
N GLY A 289 -33.46 18.41 9.01
CA GLY A 289 -34.07 18.47 10.30
C GLY A 289 -35.55 18.82 10.16
N ASP A 290 -36.39 18.25 11.03
CA ASP A 290 -37.82 18.41 11.13
C ASP A 290 -38.22 19.90 11.00
N GLY A 291 -38.50 20.32 9.77
CA GLY A 291 -39.12 21.57 9.43
C GLY A 291 -40.48 21.24 8.80
N GLU A 292 -41.54 21.27 9.58
CA GLU A 292 -42.91 21.25 9.09
C GLU A 292 -43.10 22.33 7.99
N GLY A 293 -43.21 21.91 6.77
CA GLY A 293 -43.48 22.77 5.63
C GLY A 293 -43.95 21.91 4.46
N GLY A 294 -45.26 21.62 4.42
CA GLY A 294 -45.89 20.86 3.36
C GLY A 294 -45.63 21.46 1.98
N GLY A 295 -45.23 20.62 1.06
CA GLY A 295 -45.11 20.86 -0.35
C GLY A 295 -44.88 19.53 -1.04
N ASP A 296 -45.97 18.93 -1.53
CA ASP A 296 -45.92 17.81 -2.47
C ASP A 296 -45.09 18.22 -3.70
N GLY A 297 -43.83 17.84 -3.73
CA GLY A 297 -42.89 18.03 -4.84
C GLY A 297 -42.38 16.70 -5.33
N GLU A 298 -43.17 16.02 -6.15
CA GLU A 298 -42.72 14.90 -7.00
C GLU A 298 -41.54 15.34 -7.89
N GLY A 299 -40.50 14.52 -7.89
CA GLY A 299 -39.52 14.47 -8.97
C GLY A 299 -38.43 15.55 -8.91
N GLY A 300 -37.26 15.21 -8.32
CA GLY A 300 -36.03 15.92 -8.67
C GLY A 300 -35.85 15.89 -10.18
N THR A 301 -35.55 17.05 -10.78
CA THR A 301 -35.42 17.16 -12.24
C THR A 301 -34.23 16.31 -12.73
N ALA A 302 -34.25 15.87 -14.01
CA ALA A 302 -33.11 15.21 -14.65
C ALA A 302 -31.79 15.99 -14.44
N ALA A 303 -31.86 17.33 -14.37
CA ALA A 303 -30.72 18.19 -14.06
C ALA A 303 -30.20 18.07 -12.62
N ASP A 304 -31.04 17.75 -11.63
CA ASP A 304 -30.64 17.51 -10.25
C ASP A 304 -30.02 16.10 -10.11
N GLN A 305 -30.49 15.14 -10.91
CA GLN A 305 -29.92 13.80 -11.01
C GLN A 305 -28.55 13.85 -11.70
N GLU A 306 -28.40 14.57 -12.82
CA GLU A 306 -27.11 14.79 -13.50
C GLU A 306 -26.08 15.46 -12.58
N ARG A 307 -26.49 16.41 -11.72
CA ARG A 307 -25.59 17.04 -10.73
C ARG A 307 -25.19 16.09 -9.60
N SER A 308 -26.03 15.14 -9.22
CA SER A 308 -25.73 14.17 -8.17
C SER A 308 -24.80 13.04 -8.65
N ASP A 309 -24.80 12.74 -9.97
CA ASP A 309 -23.88 11.77 -10.59
C ASP A 309 -22.50 12.36 -10.87
N ALA A 310 -22.42 13.68 -11.06
CA ALA A 310 -21.15 14.37 -11.20
C ALA A 310 -20.23 14.13 -9.98
N GLY A 311 -18.91 14.08 -10.22
CA GLY A 311 -17.92 13.84 -9.15
C GLY A 311 -17.74 12.36 -8.79
N GLY A 312 -18.20 11.41 -9.61
CA GLY A 312 -17.93 9.98 -9.40
C GLY A 312 -16.45 9.65 -9.37
N LEU A 313 -15.63 10.36 -10.15
CA LEU A 313 -14.18 10.21 -10.10
C LEU A 313 -13.60 10.67 -8.76
N ASP A 314 -14.06 11.78 -8.20
CA ASP A 314 -13.52 12.29 -6.91
C ASP A 314 -13.82 11.30 -5.79
N ARG A 315 -15.04 10.73 -5.73
CA ARG A 315 -15.40 9.66 -4.78
C ARG A 315 -14.55 8.40 -4.97
N MET A 316 -14.32 8.00 -6.21
CA MET A 316 -13.44 6.87 -6.51
C MET A 316 -12.00 7.15 -6.08
N MET A 317 -11.53 8.40 -6.17
CA MET A 317 -10.17 8.76 -5.75
C MET A 317 -9.94 8.63 -4.24
N GLU A 318 -10.98 8.62 -3.42
CA GLU A 318 -10.87 8.27 -1.99
C GLU A 318 -10.36 6.84 -1.83
N MET A 319 -10.97 5.88 -2.53
CA MET A 319 -10.53 4.49 -2.54
C MET A 319 -9.16 4.33 -3.21
N VAL A 320 -8.92 4.98 -4.35
CA VAL A 320 -7.65 4.91 -5.08
C VAL A 320 -6.47 5.41 -4.23
N ASN A 321 -6.64 6.47 -3.45
CA ASN A 321 -5.59 6.97 -2.55
C ASN A 321 -5.30 5.98 -1.41
N GLY A 322 -6.32 5.32 -0.87
CA GLY A 322 -6.15 4.22 0.09
C GLY A 322 -5.42 3.03 -0.52
N SER A 323 -5.86 2.60 -1.70
CA SER A 323 -5.25 1.52 -2.47
C SER A 323 -3.79 1.83 -2.86
N ARG A 324 -3.50 3.08 -3.28
CA ARG A 324 -2.14 3.54 -3.59
C ARG A 324 -1.21 3.46 -2.37
N PHE A 325 -1.72 3.78 -1.18
CA PHE A 325 -0.98 3.59 0.07
C PHE A 325 -0.76 2.09 0.35
N GLY A 326 -1.77 1.23 0.17
CA GLY A 326 -1.63 -0.22 0.26
C GLY A 326 -0.54 -0.76 -0.68
N VAL A 327 -0.49 -0.28 -1.92
CA VAL A 327 0.58 -0.64 -2.90
C VAL A 327 1.97 -0.19 -2.44
N ALA A 328 2.08 0.97 -1.80
CA ALA A 328 3.35 1.40 -1.20
C ALA A 328 3.81 0.41 -0.11
N LEU A 329 2.90 -0.04 0.76
CA LEU A 329 3.19 -1.06 1.77
C LEU A 329 3.53 -2.43 1.16
N MET A 330 2.92 -2.80 0.02
CA MET A 330 3.31 -4.02 -0.72
C MET A 330 4.77 -3.97 -1.16
N GLY A 331 5.21 -2.85 -1.71
CA GLY A 331 6.63 -2.65 -2.07
C GLY A 331 7.55 -2.75 -0.85
N LEU A 332 7.14 -2.16 0.27
CA LEU A 332 7.89 -2.20 1.52
C LEU A 332 7.95 -3.61 2.11
N GLY A 333 6.84 -4.37 2.12
CA GLY A 333 6.80 -5.75 2.61
C GLY A 333 7.71 -6.67 1.80
N ILE A 334 7.70 -6.57 0.46
CA ILE A 334 8.67 -7.32 -0.38
C ILE A 334 10.10 -6.93 -0.05
N ALA A 335 10.40 -5.63 0.14
CA ALA A 335 11.73 -5.19 0.52
C ALA A 335 12.15 -5.79 1.87
N ARG A 336 11.26 -5.76 2.87
CA ARG A 336 11.52 -6.35 4.20
C ARG A 336 11.82 -7.83 4.11
N ARG A 337 10.94 -8.59 3.44
CA ARG A 337 11.13 -10.01 3.24
C ARG A 337 12.45 -10.33 2.54
N SER A 338 12.76 -9.60 1.48
CA SER A 338 13.98 -9.80 0.69
C SER A 338 15.26 -9.54 1.51
N VAL A 339 15.26 -8.46 2.32
CA VAL A 339 16.40 -8.14 3.21
C VAL A 339 16.53 -9.19 4.32
N ALA A 340 15.42 -9.69 4.87
CA ALA A 340 15.43 -10.75 5.88
C ALA A 340 16.01 -12.06 5.33
N GLU A 341 15.57 -12.51 4.13
CA GLU A 341 16.11 -13.70 3.45
C GLU A 341 17.59 -13.55 3.13
N ALA A 342 18.00 -12.40 2.59
CA ALA A 342 19.40 -12.11 2.27
C ALA A 342 20.26 -12.12 3.55
N THR A 343 19.76 -11.59 4.66
CA THR A 343 20.47 -11.54 5.94
C THR A 343 20.59 -12.93 6.55
N ALA A 344 19.51 -13.70 6.61
CA ALA A 344 19.52 -15.08 7.10
C ALA A 344 20.49 -15.93 6.27
N TRP A 345 20.40 -15.86 4.94
CA TRP A 345 21.32 -16.54 4.04
C TRP A 345 22.78 -16.20 4.33
N ALA A 346 23.10 -14.93 4.51
CA ALA A 346 24.47 -14.49 4.77
C ALA A 346 25.02 -14.99 6.12
N HIS A 347 24.17 -15.31 7.09
CA HIS A 347 24.56 -15.89 8.39
C HIS A 347 24.73 -17.42 8.33
N HIS A 348 24.29 -18.09 7.25
CA HIS A 348 24.42 -19.54 7.07
C HIS A 348 25.43 -19.91 5.99
N ARG A 349 25.41 -19.20 4.86
CA ARG A 349 26.26 -19.51 3.72
C ARG A 349 27.70 -19.13 3.96
N ARG A 350 28.63 -20.04 3.59
CA ARG A 350 30.07 -19.80 3.64
C ARG A 350 30.66 -19.69 2.25
N ALA A 351 31.61 -18.76 2.11
CA ALA A 351 32.49 -18.64 0.96
C ALA A 351 33.90 -18.30 1.43
N LYS A 352 34.93 -18.85 0.78
CA LYS A 352 36.34 -18.64 1.17
C LYS A 352 36.62 -18.93 2.66
N GLY A 353 35.93 -19.93 3.24
CA GLY A 353 36.08 -20.32 4.66
C GLY A 353 35.37 -19.43 5.68
N ARG A 354 34.71 -18.36 5.27
CA ARG A 354 34.00 -17.38 6.15
C ARG A 354 32.51 -17.39 5.86
N LEU A 355 31.68 -16.96 6.83
CA LEU A 355 30.29 -16.63 6.56
C LEU A 355 30.20 -15.46 5.58
N LEU A 356 29.15 -15.40 4.76
CA LEU A 356 28.99 -14.29 3.82
C LEU A 356 28.92 -12.95 4.56
N VAL A 357 28.23 -12.89 5.68
CA VAL A 357 28.12 -11.68 6.53
C VAL A 357 29.49 -11.19 7.05
N ASP A 358 30.51 -12.06 7.10
CA ASP A 358 31.88 -11.70 7.52
C ASP A 358 32.72 -11.11 6.37
N LEU A 359 32.26 -11.24 5.15
CA LEU A 359 32.93 -10.65 3.99
C LEU A 359 32.60 -9.16 3.94
N PRO A 360 33.60 -8.25 3.96
CA PRO A 360 33.35 -6.81 4.10
C PRO A 360 32.38 -6.28 3.04
N LEU A 361 32.55 -6.61 1.77
CA LEU A 361 31.70 -6.16 0.69
C LEU A 361 30.23 -6.60 0.87
N VAL A 362 30.02 -7.87 1.24
CA VAL A 362 28.65 -8.39 1.48
C VAL A 362 28.02 -7.69 2.67
N ARG A 363 28.77 -7.51 3.77
CA ARG A 363 28.27 -6.82 4.97
C ARG A 363 27.89 -5.38 4.67
N THR A 364 28.73 -4.63 3.96
CA THR A 364 28.42 -3.25 3.54
C THR A 364 27.14 -3.21 2.69
N GLN A 365 27.00 -4.08 1.69
CA GLN A 365 25.80 -4.15 0.87
C GLN A 365 24.54 -4.48 1.67
N LEU A 366 24.61 -5.45 2.60
CA LEU A 366 23.49 -5.78 3.47
C LEU A 366 23.09 -4.61 4.39
N VAL A 367 24.08 -3.90 4.96
CA VAL A 367 23.83 -2.70 5.76
C VAL A 367 23.17 -1.62 4.89
N ASP A 368 23.61 -1.44 3.67
CA ASP A 368 23.01 -0.47 2.75
C ASP A 368 21.57 -0.84 2.40
N GLN A 369 21.25 -2.12 2.18
CA GLN A 369 19.87 -2.58 2.00
C GLN A 369 19.01 -2.32 3.25
N LEU A 370 19.55 -2.56 4.45
CA LEU A 370 18.87 -2.26 5.70
C LEU A 370 18.61 -0.76 5.87
N VAL A 371 19.60 0.10 5.56
CA VAL A 371 19.48 1.56 5.63
C VAL A 371 18.37 2.09 4.72
N GLU A 372 18.30 1.60 3.48
CA GLU A 372 17.24 1.97 2.54
C GLU A 372 15.86 1.46 3.00
N LEU A 373 15.82 0.24 3.55
CA LEU A 373 14.61 -0.36 4.09
C LEU A 373 14.05 0.46 5.26
N GLU A 374 14.88 0.80 6.24
CA GLU A 374 14.44 1.55 7.42
C GLU A 374 14.03 2.99 7.07
N ALA A 375 14.71 3.62 6.11
CA ALA A 375 14.31 4.93 5.59
C ALA A 375 12.94 4.88 4.89
N ALA A 376 12.71 3.85 4.08
CA ALA A 376 11.43 3.61 3.42
C ALA A 376 10.33 3.23 4.43
N PHE A 377 10.67 2.45 5.45
CA PHE A 377 9.76 2.09 6.55
C PHE A 377 9.30 3.35 7.30
N ALA A 378 10.23 4.22 7.69
CA ALA A 378 9.89 5.48 8.35
C ALA A 378 8.94 6.35 7.51
N LEU A 379 9.21 6.49 6.21
CA LEU A 379 8.37 7.24 5.27
C LEU A 379 6.98 6.60 5.10
N GLY A 380 6.91 5.28 4.93
CA GLY A 380 5.65 4.53 4.74
C GLY A 380 4.73 4.62 5.96
N PHE A 381 5.29 4.41 7.15
CA PHE A 381 4.50 4.48 8.39
C PHE A 381 4.19 5.91 8.85
N GLU A 382 4.91 6.93 8.37
CA GLU A 382 4.48 8.33 8.52
C GLU A 382 3.16 8.58 7.79
N CYS A 383 2.96 7.99 6.59
CA CYS A 383 1.67 8.05 5.89
C CYS A 383 0.54 7.37 6.66
N ALA A 384 0.83 6.28 7.39
CA ALA A 384 -0.16 5.56 8.20
C ALA A 384 -0.59 6.37 9.44
N ALA A 385 0.35 7.09 10.05
CA ALA A 385 0.11 7.90 11.24
C ALA A 385 -0.55 9.27 10.93
N ALA A 386 -0.37 9.80 9.72
CA ALA A 386 -0.92 11.09 9.34
C ALA A 386 -2.45 11.11 9.44
N SER A 387 -2.99 12.03 10.21
CA SER A 387 -4.44 12.19 10.41
C SER A 387 -5.15 12.61 9.12
N GLY A 388 -6.45 12.30 9.01
CA GLY A 388 -7.29 12.75 7.89
C GLY A 388 -7.71 14.22 7.93
N PHE A 389 -7.23 15.03 8.90
CA PHE A 389 -7.65 16.41 9.11
C PHE A 389 -6.46 17.39 9.17
N GLY A 390 -6.69 18.62 8.77
CA GLY A 390 -5.72 19.71 8.86
C GLY A 390 -4.41 19.42 8.13
N ASP A 391 -3.29 19.70 8.79
CA ASP A 391 -1.94 19.46 8.25
C ASP A 391 -1.66 17.98 8.02
N GLY A 392 -2.23 17.09 8.82
CA GLY A 392 -2.14 15.66 8.60
C GLY A 392 -2.76 15.23 7.27
N ALA A 393 -3.90 15.79 6.88
CA ALA A 393 -4.51 15.53 5.58
C ALA A 393 -3.63 16.03 4.42
N ARG A 394 -3.03 17.23 4.55
CA ARG A 394 -2.09 17.78 3.54
C ARG A 394 -0.82 16.95 3.46
N LEU A 395 -0.28 16.53 4.60
CA LEU A 395 0.88 15.64 4.66
C LEU A 395 0.59 14.30 3.96
N ARG A 396 -0.53 13.65 4.29
CA ARG A 396 -0.96 12.41 3.63
C ARG A 396 -1.19 12.59 2.13
N ARG A 397 -1.77 13.73 1.70
CA ARG A 397 -2.05 14.05 0.30
C ARG A 397 -0.80 14.01 -0.58
N ILE A 398 0.34 14.46 -0.08
CA ILE A 398 1.60 14.51 -0.82
C ILE A 398 2.47 13.28 -0.57
N LEU A 399 2.51 12.75 0.67
CA LEU A 399 3.37 11.62 1.01
C LEU A 399 2.89 10.30 0.41
N VAL A 400 1.59 10.05 0.26
CA VAL A 400 1.09 8.79 -0.31
C VAL A 400 1.62 8.55 -1.72
N PRO A 401 1.47 9.45 -2.71
CA PRO A 401 2.05 9.25 -4.03
C PRO A 401 3.59 9.24 -4.01
N ALA A 402 4.23 10.02 -3.14
CA ALA A 402 5.69 10.05 -3.02
C ALA A 402 6.23 8.72 -2.44
N ALA A 403 5.66 8.23 -1.35
CA ALA A 403 6.01 6.94 -0.76
C ALA A 403 5.80 5.80 -1.76
N LYS A 404 4.70 5.82 -2.53
CA LYS A 404 4.43 4.80 -3.55
C LYS A 404 5.59 4.71 -4.57
N VAL A 405 6.11 5.82 -5.04
CA VAL A 405 7.27 5.83 -5.96
C VAL A 405 8.48 5.16 -5.29
N ARG A 406 8.84 5.60 -4.08
CA ARG A 406 10.07 5.14 -3.43
C ARG A 406 9.98 3.70 -2.94
N LEU A 407 8.91 3.32 -2.23
CA LEU A 407 8.77 2.01 -1.61
C LEU A 407 8.60 0.90 -2.64
N CYS A 408 7.84 1.14 -3.71
CA CYS A 408 7.69 0.15 -4.78
C CYS A 408 8.99 -0.09 -5.55
N ARG A 409 9.78 0.95 -5.79
CA ARG A 409 11.09 0.82 -6.43
C ARG A 409 12.06 0.04 -5.54
N LEU A 410 12.09 0.35 -4.25
CA LEU A 410 12.89 -0.38 -3.27
C LEU A 410 12.52 -1.88 -3.23
N GLY A 411 11.23 -2.22 -3.32
CA GLY A 411 10.80 -3.63 -3.39
C GLY A 411 11.46 -4.39 -4.54
N VAL A 412 11.55 -3.77 -5.72
CA VAL A 412 12.22 -4.36 -6.89
C VAL A 412 13.74 -4.48 -6.65
N GLU A 413 14.37 -3.43 -6.15
CA GLU A 413 15.82 -3.38 -5.88
C GLU A 413 16.24 -4.43 -4.84
N ALA A 414 15.51 -4.51 -3.72
CA ALA A 414 15.79 -5.46 -2.65
C ALA A 414 15.55 -6.91 -3.08
N ALA A 415 14.47 -7.18 -3.82
CA ALA A 415 14.18 -8.53 -4.34
C ALA A 415 15.25 -8.98 -5.34
N SER A 416 15.70 -8.09 -6.22
CA SER A 416 16.79 -8.37 -7.16
C SER A 416 18.11 -8.66 -6.43
N TYR A 417 18.44 -7.87 -5.40
CA TYR A 417 19.61 -8.08 -4.56
C TYR A 417 19.57 -9.43 -3.82
N ALA A 418 18.41 -9.79 -3.25
CA ALA A 418 18.24 -11.07 -2.57
C ALA A 418 18.47 -12.26 -3.50
N VAL A 419 17.94 -12.22 -4.73
CA VAL A 419 18.21 -13.23 -5.78
C VAL A 419 19.71 -13.32 -6.07
N GLU A 420 20.39 -12.19 -6.28
CA GLU A 420 21.83 -12.15 -6.57
C GLU A 420 22.65 -12.73 -5.40
N LEU A 421 22.36 -12.37 -4.16
CA LEU A 421 23.12 -12.83 -2.99
C LEU A 421 22.98 -14.34 -2.76
N HIS A 422 21.85 -14.95 -3.10
CA HIS A 422 21.64 -16.40 -3.06
C HIS A 422 22.36 -17.13 -4.21
N GLY A 423 22.86 -16.40 -5.21
CA GLY A 423 23.54 -16.96 -6.38
C GLY A 423 22.60 -17.83 -7.22
N GLY A 424 23.08 -18.98 -7.69
CA GLY A 424 22.27 -19.89 -8.51
C GLY A 424 20.96 -20.35 -7.84
N ASN A 425 20.96 -20.49 -6.52
CA ASN A 425 19.75 -20.86 -5.75
C ASN A 425 18.67 -19.79 -5.86
N GLY A 426 19.03 -18.50 -5.77
CA GLY A 426 18.09 -17.39 -5.90
C GLY A 426 17.40 -17.31 -7.26
N TYR A 427 17.97 -17.94 -8.29
CA TYR A 427 17.41 -17.98 -9.64
C TYR A 427 16.47 -19.19 -9.87
N CYS A 428 16.32 -20.06 -8.87
CA CYS A 428 15.47 -21.24 -8.94
C CYS A 428 14.14 -21.01 -8.20
N GLU A 429 13.04 -21.48 -8.79
CA GLU A 429 11.68 -21.31 -8.25
C GLU A 429 11.50 -21.95 -6.86
N ASP A 430 12.29 -22.96 -6.51
CA ASP A 430 12.25 -23.65 -5.20
C ASP A 430 12.54 -22.73 -3.99
N TRP A 431 13.13 -21.55 -4.24
CA TRP A 431 13.57 -20.63 -3.19
C TRP A 431 12.61 -19.49 -2.92
N GLY A 432 11.50 -19.36 -3.65
CA GLY A 432 10.49 -18.32 -3.49
C GLY A 432 10.95 -16.88 -3.81
N LEU A 433 12.25 -16.63 -3.97
CA LEU A 433 12.80 -15.30 -4.27
C LEU A 433 12.45 -14.83 -5.68
N THR A 434 12.36 -15.74 -6.64
CA THR A 434 11.94 -15.46 -8.01
C THR A 434 10.51 -14.91 -8.03
N ARG A 435 9.60 -15.49 -7.20
CA ARG A 435 8.23 -14.99 -7.03
C ARG A 435 8.24 -13.58 -6.44
N GLN A 436 9.02 -13.34 -5.38
CA GLN A 436 9.14 -12.00 -4.77
C GLN A 436 9.55 -10.94 -5.82
N LEU A 437 10.54 -11.25 -6.66
CA LEU A 437 10.99 -10.34 -7.72
C LEU A 437 9.92 -10.13 -8.80
N ARG A 438 9.22 -11.19 -9.23
CA ARG A 438 8.14 -11.10 -10.21
C ARG A 438 6.97 -10.26 -9.68
N ASP A 439 6.58 -10.45 -8.43
CA ASP A 439 5.52 -9.68 -7.76
C ASP A 439 5.92 -8.21 -7.62
N ALA A 440 7.16 -7.93 -7.18
CA ALA A 440 7.69 -6.59 -7.03
C ALA A 440 7.56 -5.74 -8.30
N GLN A 441 7.75 -6.33 -9.49
CA GLN A 441 7.67 -5.62 -10.77
C GLN A 441 6.28 -5.04 -11.08
N CYS A 442 5.23 -5.52 -10.44
CA CYS A 442 3.88 -4.98 -10.60
C CYS A 442 3.69 -3.64 -9.88
N HIS A 443 4.32 -3.46 -8.72
CA HIS A 443 4.05 -2.34 -7.82
C HIS A 443 4.40 -0.96 -8.40
N PRO A 444 5.48 -0.74 -9.15
CA PRO A 444 5.73 0.52 -9.83
C PRO A 444 4.68 0.89 -10.90
N ILE A 445 3.86 -0.08 -11.34
CA ILE A 445 2.94 0.07 -12.48
C ILE A 445 1.51 0.41 -12.02
N TRP A 446 0.92 -0.45 -11.17
CA TRP A 446 -0.50 -0.31 -10.79
C TRP A 446 -0.73 0.85 -9.81
N GLU A 447 -2.00 1.30 -9.67
CA GLU A 447 -2.41 2.46 -8.86
C GLU A 447 -1.66 3.76 -9.25
N GLY A 448 -1.26 3.85 -10.51
CA GLY A 448 -0.47 4.92 -11.10
C GLY A 448 1.01 4.57 -11.20
N SER A 449 1.58 4.71 -12.41
CA SER A 449 3.02 4.55 -12.62
C SER A 449 3.82 5.59 -11.82
N GLU A 450 5.13 5.39 -11.69
CA GLU A 450 6.03 6.33 -11.02
C GLU A 450 5.86 7.77 -11.56
N ASN A 451 5.78 7.92 -12.87
CA ASN A 451 5.57 9.24 -13.48
C ASN A 451 4.22 9.85 -13.08
N ILE A 452 3.15 9.06 -13.07
CA ILE A 452 1.82 9.54 -12.65
C ILE A 452 1.83 9.96 -11.18
N CYS A 453 2.48 9.19 -10.32
CA CYS A 453 2.61 9.54 -8.89
C CYS A 453 3.49 10.79 -8.69
N ALA A 454 4.60 10.93 -9.43
CA ALA A 454 5.43 12.12 -9.35
C ALA A 454 4.69 13.39 -9.85
N LEU A 455 3.90 13.27 -10.92
CA LEU A 455 3.01 14.35 -11.37
C LEU A 455 1.91 14.66 -10.34
N ASP A 456 1.46 13.67 -9.58
CA ASP A 456 0.48 13.88 -8.51
C ASP A 456 1.09 14.56 -7.29
N VAL A 457 2.35 14.26 -6.94
CA VAL A 457 3.14 15.03 -5.96
C VAL A 457 3.25 16.49 -6.41
N TRP A 458 3.60 16.75 -7.66
CA TRP A 458 3.67 18.11 -8.20
C TRP A 458 2.31 18.82 -8.16
N ARG A 459 1.22 18.09 -8.45
CA ARG A 459 -0.14 18.63 -8.32
C ARG A 459 -0.48 18.99 -6.87
N ALA A 460 -0.09 18.16 -5.90
CA ALA A 460 -0.26 18.43 -4.47
C ALA A 460 0.51 19.69 -4.03
N VAL A 461 1.71 19.91 -4.57
CA VAL A 461 2.46 21.15 -4.36
C VAL A 461 1.69 22.35 -4.92
N ARG A 462 1.25 22.28 -6.19
CA ARG A 462 0.70 23.42 -6.93
C ARG A 462 -0.71 23.82 -6.49
N ARG A 463 -1.58 22.83 -6.21
CA ARG A 463 -3.01 23.08 -5.93
C ARG A 463 -3.30 23.11 -4.43
N ASP A 464 -2.68 22.17 -3.70
CA ASP A 464 -3.05 21.90 -2.32
C ASP A 464 -2.06 22.55 -1.32
N ARG A 465 -0.92 23.11 -1.82
CA ARG A 465 0.20 23.63 -1.03
C ARG A 465 0.67 22.60 0.03
N ALA A 466 0.56 21.32 -0.28
CA ALA A 466 0.82 20.24 0.67
C ALA A 466 2.31 20.13 1.08
N HIS A 467 3.22 20.71 0.29
CA HIS A 467 4.63 20.80 0.62
C HIS A 467 4.91 21.62 1.90
N GLU A 468 4.04 22.57 2.27
CA GLU A 468 4.18 23.33 3.51
C GLU A 468 4.10 22.43 4.74
N ALA A 469 3.16 21.48 4.74
CA ALA A 469 3.05 20.47 5.79
C ALA A 469 4.29 19.55 5.84
N VAL A 470 4.88 19.23 4.68
CA VAL A 470 6.12 18.43 4.61
C VAL A 470 7.31 19.21 5.20
N LEU A 471 7.51 20.48 4.79
CA LEU A 471 8.59 21.30 5.29
C LEU A 471 8.48 21.49 6.81
N HIS A 472 7.27 21.75 7.31
CA HIS A 472 7.01 21.85 8.75
C HIS A 472 7.27 20.52 9.48
N ARG A 473 6.86 19.37 8.89
CA ARG A 473 7.13 18.04 9.48
C ARG A 473 8.63 17.74 9.58
N ILE A 474 9.41 18.11 8.55
CA ILE A 474 10.90 18.01 8.57
C ILE A 474 11.46 18.90 9.69
N GLU A 475 10.99 20.13 9.80
CA GLU A 475 11.43 21.07 10.85
C GLU A 475 11.18 20.53 12.26
N MET A 476 10.00 19.96 12.50
CA MET A 476 9.67 19.31 13.78
C MET A 476 10.59 18.12 14.09
N ALA A 477 10.88 17.27 13.11
CA ALA A 477 11.77 16.13 13.27
C ALA A 477 13.21 16.56 13.58
N VAL A 478 13.72 17.55 12.87
CA VAL A 478 15.04 18.16 13.10
C VAL A 478 15.13 18.78 14.50
N ALA A 479 14.10 19.51 14.93
CA ALA A 479 14.07 20.11 16.27
C ALA A 479 14.09 19.02 17.37
N GLY A 480 13.33 17.94 17.20
CA GLY A 480 13.36 16.78 18.09
C GLY A 480 14.75 16.14 18.17
N ALA A 481 15.38 15.92 17.02
CA ALA A 481 16.74 15.36 16.95
C ALA A 481 17.80 16.27 17.60
N ARG A 482 17.71 17.59 17.40
CA ARG A 482 18.65 18.52 18.06
C ARG A 482 18.56 18.50 19.59
N GLY A 483 17.37 18.28 20.13
CA GLY A 483 17.14 18.23 21.58
C GLY A 483 17.49 16.91 22.24
N GLY A 484 17.39 15.76 21.52
CA GLY A 484 17.45 14.43 22.09
C GLY A 484 18.53 13.51 21.52
N ALA A 485 18.94 13.68 20.26
CA ALA A 485 19.87 12.76 19.61
C ALA A 485 21.32 12.95 20.11
N PRO A 486 22.15 11.87 20.11
CA PRO A 486 23.56 11.95 20.45
C PRO A 486 24.32 12.97 19.58
N GLY A 487 25.36 13.58 20.17
CA GLY A 487 26.16 14.65 19.48
C GLY A 487 26.75 14.20 18.13
N TRP A 488 27.06 12.94 17.95
CA TRP A 488 27.58 12.41 16.68
C TRP A 488 26.53 12.33 15.56
N VAL A 489 25.24 12.50 15.85
CA VAL A 489 24.16 12.61 14.85
C VAL A 489 24.03 14.02 14.29
N GLN A 490 24.54 15.05 15.00
CA GLN A 490 24.34 16.46 14.63
C GLN A 490 24.79 16.84 13.20
N PRO A 491 25.90 16.29 12.65
CA PRO A 491 26.25 16.55 11.25
C PRO A 491 25.18 16.07 10.24
N ALA A 492 24.47 14.98 10.55
CA ALA A 492 23.34 14.54 9.74
C ALA A 492 22.15 15.51 9.85
N VAL A 493 21.88 16.03 11.03
CA VAL A 493 20.82 17.02 11.25
C VAL A 493 21.09 18.29 10.44
N ASP A 494 22.33 18.79 10.41
CA ASP A 494 22.72 19.96 9.62
C ASP A 494 22.56 19.74 8.11
N ALA A 495 22.93 18.54 7.62
CA ALA A 495 22.74 18.16 6.22
C ALA A 495 21.26 18.07 5.82
N ILE A 496 20.40 17.60 6.73
CA ILE A 496 18.94 17.52 6.52
C ILE A 496 18.33 18.92 6.45
N GLU A 497 18.75 19.86 7.31
CA GLU A 497 18.30 21.27 7.22
C GLU A 497 18.68 21.89 5.88
N SER A 498 19.91 21.68 5.43
CA SER A 498 20.35 22.15 4.12
C SER A 498 19.52 21.52 2.99
N SER A 499 19.20 20.22 3.08
CA SER A 499 18.37 19.51 2.09
C SER A 499 16.91 20.01 2.10
N ARG A 500 16.35 20.35 3.28
CA ARG A 500 15.02 20.99 3.40
C ARG A 500 15.00 22.34 2.69
N ASP A 501 16.04 23.16 2.90
CA ASP A 501 16.13 24.48 2.29
C ASP A 501 16.29 24.39 0.76
N ASP A 502 17.08 23.42 0.26
CA ASP A 502 17.17 23.13 -1.18
C ASP A 502 15.83 22.66 -1.73
N LEU A 503 15.09 21.77 -1.02
CA LEU A 503 13.76 21.33 -1.41
C LEU A 503 12.79 22.51 -1.55
N ALA A 504 12.76 23.42 -0.58
CA ALA A 504 11.93 24.62 -0.63
C ALA A 504 12.30 25.51 -1.82
N ALA A 505 13.59 25.80 -2.02
CA ALA A 505 14.08 26.59 -3.14
C ALA A 505 13.76 25.96 -4.51
N ARG A 506 13.86 24.62 -4.63
CA ARG A 506 13.48 23.90 -5.85
C ARG A 506 11.97 23.99 -6.14
N ILE A 507 11.14 23.91 -5.12
CA ILE A 507 9.68 24.08 -5.28
C ILE A 507 9.38 25.46 -5.82
N ASP A 508 9.97 26.52 -5.24
CA ASP A 508 9.76 27.90 -5.67
C ASP A 508 10.26 28.14 -7.11
N ASP A 509 11.46 27.64 -7.44
CA ASP A 509 12.00 27.73 -8.81
C ASP A 509 11.08 27.03 -9.81
N LEU A 510 10.65 25.80 -9.55
CA LEU A 510 9.77 25.05 -10.44
C LEU A 510 8.37 25.68 -10.55
N ALA A 511 7.87 26.31 -9.50
CA ALA A 511 6.59 27.02 -9.53
C ALA A 511 6.61 28.25 -10.45
N ALA A 512 7.79 28.84 -10.65
CA ALA A 512 8.00 29.97 -11.56
C ALA A 512 8.29 29.55 -13.02
N ARG A 513 8.53 28.25 -13.29
CA ARG A 513 8.85 27.73 -14.62
C ARG A 513 7.59 27.43 -15.44
N GLU A 514 7.79 27.29 -16.75
CA GLU A 514 6.77 26.76 -17.65
C GLU A 514 6.35 25.35 -17.23
N ARG A 515 5.09 25.00 -17.51
CA ARG A 515 4.47 23.76 -17.09
C ARG A 515 5.29 22.51 -17.48
N ASP A 516 5.70 22.41 -18.74
CA ASP A 516 6.42 21.24 -19.25
C ASP A 516 7.78 21.05 -18.57
N VAL A 517 8.47 22.16 -18.25
CA VAL A 517 9.75 22.14 -17.52
C VAL A 517 9.54 21.64 -16.09
N ALA A 518 8.51 22.13 -15.41
CA ALA A 518 8.19 21.71 -14.04
C ALA A 518 7.76 20.24 -14.00
N GLU A 519 6.89 19.79 -14.92
CA GLU A 519 6.46 18.39 -15.02
C GLU A 519 7.64 17.45 -15.31
N ALA A 520 8.59 17.84 -16.16
CA ALA A 520 9.79 17.06 -16.44
C ALA A 520 10.73 16.91 -15.22
N ALA A 521 10.65 17.81 -14.26
CA ALA A 521 11.42 17.76 -13.03
C ALA A 521 10.71 17.04 -11.87
N ALA A 522 9.41 16.70 -12.00
CA ALA A 522 8.58 16.18 -10.93
C ALA A 522 9.16 14.91 -10.28
N GLY A 523 9.75 14.00 -11.06
CA GLY A 523 10.39 12.79 -10.53
C GLY A 523 11.58 13.09 -9.61
N ARG A 524 12.45 14.04 -10.01
CA ARG A 524 13.59 14.45 -9.18
C ARG A 524 13.16 15.19 -7.91
N LEU A 525 12.12 16.02 -8.01
CA LEU A 525 11.54 16.69 -6.85
C LEU A 525 10.95 15.67 -5.86
N THR A 526 10.25 14.66 -6.37
CA THR A 526 9.68 13.57 -5.55
C THR A 526 10.78 12.79 -4.83
N ASP A 527 11.88 12.47 -5.52
CA ASP A 527 13.02 11.76 -4.92
C ASP A 527 13.69 12.60 -3.82
N LEU A 528 13.95 13.89 -4.07
CA LEU A 528 14.50 14.82 -3.06
C LEU A 528 13.58 14.91 -1.83
N LEU A 529 12.26 15.05 -2.03
CA LEU A 529 11.26 15.09 -0.97
C LEU A 529 11.30 13.81 -0.13
N CYS A 530 11.25 12.63 -0.78
CA CYS A 530 11.28 11.35 -0.08
C CYS A 530 12.55 11.18 0.75
N ARG A 531 13.72 11.51 0.18
CA ARG A 531 15.00 11.38 0.88
C ARG A 531 15.08 12.31 2.08
N THR A 532 14.65 13.56 1.93
CA THR A 532 14.72 14.55 3.03
C THR A 532 13.78 14.16 4.17
N VAL A 533 12.54 13.76 3.86
CA VAL A 533 11.58 13.30 4.87
C VAL A 533 12.09 12.05 5.59
N ALA A 534 12.52 11.03 4.85
CA ALA A 534 13.00 9.77 5.44
C ALA A 534 14.21 10.00 6.36
N ALA A 535 15.18 10.81 5.93
CA ALA A 535 16.34 11.18 6.74
C ALA A 535 15.93 11.90 8.03
N ALA A 536 15.01 12.87 7.95
CA ALA A 536 14.51 13.61 9.10
C ALA A 536 13.83 12.68 10.12
N LEU A 537 12.99 11.74 9.65
CA LEU A 537 12.31 10.77 10.50
C LEU A 537 13.29 9.80 11.20
N LEU A 538 14.36 9.38 10.52
CA LEU A 538 15.39 8.51 11.12
C LEU A 538 16.14 9.22 12.24
N VAL A 539 16.55 10.46 12.05
CA VAL A 539 17.29 11.22 13.09
C VAL A 539 16.37 11.65 14.24
N GLU A 540 15.08 11.88 13.97
CA GLU A 540 14.07 12.10 15.02
C GLU A 540 14.00 10.90 15.97
N GLN A 541 13.92 9.68 15.42
CA GLN A 541 13.88 8.44 16.19
C GLN A 541 15.18 8.22 16.99
N ALA A 542 16.31 8.73 16.55
CA ALA A 542 17.55 8.73 17.31
C ALA A 542 17.51 9.64 18.56
N GLY A 543 16.63 10.63 18.54
CA GLY A 543 16.37 11.55 19.67
C GLY A 543 15.31 11.05 20.65
N GLU A 544 14.53 10.06 20.28
CA GLU A 544 13.51 9.46 21.13
C GLU A 544 14.14 8.50 22.17
N ALA A 545 13.59 8.47 23.37
CA ALA A 545 14.00 7.49 24.38
C ALA A 545 13.46 6.09 23.98
N GLY A 546 14.34 5.16 23.63
CA GLY A 546 13.93 3.82 23.19
C GLY A 546 15.10 2.87 22.97
N GLU A 547 14.78 1.58 22.86
CA GLU A 547 15.76 0.49 22.67
C GLU A 547 16.49 0.51 21.33
N LEU A 548 16.06 1.34 20.37
CA LEU A 548 16.64 1.44 19.04
C LEU A 548 17.25 2.84 18.72
N ALA A 549 17.37 3.73 19.70
CA ALA A 549 17.78 5.12 19.47
C ALA A 549 19.16 5.23 18.80
N ARG A 550 20.18 4.53 19.29
CA ARG A 550 21.52 4.54 18.69
C ARG A 550 21.56 3.82 17.34
N HIS A 551 20.84 2.70 17.23
CA HIS A 551 20.66 2.00 15.97
C HIS A 551 20.09 2.98 14.90
N LYS A 552 18.99 3.67 15.19
CA LYS A 552 18.37 4.65 14.30
C LYS A 552 19.29 5.81 13.96
N GLY A 553 20.08 6.29 14.93
CA GLY A 553 21.09 7.32 14.69
C GLY A 553 22.17 6.89 13.69
N LEU A 554 22.67 5.66 13.79
CA LEU A 554 23.67 5.14 12.86
C LEU A 554 23.08 4.88 11.46
N ILE A 555 21.86 4.32 11.39
CA ILE A 555 21.12 4.16 10.14
C ILE A 555 20.89 5.53 9.48
N GLY A 556 20.39 6.52 10.23
CA GLY A 556 20.14 7.86 9.74
C GLY A 556 21.41 8.55 9.26
N LEU A 557 22.50 8.44 10.03
CA LEU A 557 23.81 9.00 9.65
C LEU A 557 24.33 8.36 8.36
N ARG A 558 24.26 7.02 8.22
CA ARG A 558 24.67 6.34 6.99
C ARG A 558 23.80 6.76 5.80
N TYR A 559 22.48 6.85 5.99
CA TYR A 559 21.55 7.29 4.95
C TYR A 559 21.88 8.72 4.48
N VAL A 560 22.09 9.66 5.40
CA VAL A 560 22.44 11.05 5.08
C VAL A 560 23.80 11.12 4.36
N ARG A 561 24.82 10.40 4.83
CA ARG A 561 26.12 10.36 4.18
C ARG A 561 26.01 9.90 2.73
N ARG A 562 25.24 8.84 2.46
CA ARG A 562 25.05 8.31 1.11
C ARG A 562 24.31 9.23 0.16
N HIS A 563 23.32 9.97 0.66
CA HIS A 563 22.37 10.67 -0.20
C HIS A 563 22.46 12.19 -0.19
N MET A 564 23.10 12.77 0.83
CA MET A 564 23.09 14.22 1.04
C MET A 564 24.49 14.83 1.16
N VAL A 565 25.52 14.00 1.37
CA VAL A 565 26.90 14.46 1.53
C VAL A 565 27.71 14.03 0.31
N PRO A 566 28.28 14.96 -0.47
CA PRO A 566 29.12 14.61 -1.61
C PRO A 566 30.30 13.71 -1.21
N GLY A 567 30.46 12.55 -1.87
CA GLY A 567 31.49 11.58 -1.57
C GLY A 567 31.21 10.70 -0.34
N GLY A 568 30.13 10.94 0.39
CA GLY A 568 29.77 10.18 1.59
C GLY A 568 29.33 8.74 1.31
N GLU A 569 29.00 8.43 0.06
CA GLU A 569 28.71 7.06 -0.40
C GLU A 569 29.91 6.10 -0.27
N TRP A 570 31.14 6.64 -0.22
CA TRP A 570 32.38 5.88 -0.01
C TRP A 570 32.72 5.63 1.47
N ASP A 571 31.94 6.18 2.40
CA ASP A 571 32.17 6.00 3.83
C ASP A 571 31.53 4.73 4.36
N ASP A 572 32.32 3.66 4.42
CA ASP A 572 31.91 2.35 4.92
C ASP A 572 32.22 2.12 6.43
N GLY A 573 32.64 3.15 7.15
CA GLY A 573 33.05 3.07 8.55
C GLY A 573 31.98 2.44 9.46
N ILE A 574 30.73 2.86 9.32
CA ILE A 574 29.59 2.32 10.09
C ILE A 574 29.40 0.84 9.80
N ALA A 575 29.35 0.43 8.53
CA ALA A 575 29.17 -0.97 8.16
C ALA A 575 30.35 -1.85 8.60
N ALA A 576 31.57 -1.31 8.58
CA ALA A 576 32.75 -2.01 9.05
C ALA A 576 32.77 -2.22 10.57
N ALA A 577 32.39 -1.18 11.33
CA ALA A 577 32.49 -1.19 12.79
C ALA A 577 31.33 -1.90 13.49
N VAL A 578 30.08 -1.68 13.04
CA VAL A 578 28.85 -2.13 13.73
C VAL A 578 27.86 -2.83 12.80
N GLY A 579 28.26 -3.23 11.61
CA GLY A 579 27.33 -3.77 10.62
C GLY A 579 26.61 -5.04 11.08
N ARG A 580 27.22 -5.91 11.89
CA ARG A 580 26.56 -7.09 12.44
C ARG A 580 25.50 -6.73 13.48
N GLU A 581 25.80 -5.78 14.33
CA GLU A 581 24.88 -5.26 15.33
C GLU A 581 23.66 -4.64 14.67
N LEU A 582 23.87 -3.83 13.62
CA LEU A 582 22.78 -3.22 12.86
C LEU A 582 21.89 -4.28 12.19
N LEU A 583 22.47 -5.26 11.50
CA LEU A 583 21.72 -6.36 10.87
C LEU A 583 20.93 -7.22 11.88
N ALA A 584 21.36 -7.26 13.13
CA ALA A 584 20.66 -7.94 14.22
C ALA A 584 19.71 -7.04 15.01
N PHE A 585 19.53 -5.76 14.62
CA PHE A 585 18.81 -4.76 15.41
C PHE A 585 19.29 -4.71 16.87
N ALA A 586 20.59 -4.90 17.06
CA ALA A 586 21.22 -4.74 18.37
C ALA A 586 21.57 -3.26 18.59
N GLU A 587 21.47 -2.84 19.85
CA GLU A 587 21.82 -1.48 20.26
C GLU A 587 23.33 -1.41 20.55
N PRO A 588 24.16 -0.76 19.71
CA PRO A 588 25.59 -0.63 19.99
C PRO A 588 25.82 0.20 21.25
N GLY A 589 26.89 -0.14 22.01
CA GLY A 589 27.31 0.70 23.14
C GLY A 589 27.73 2.09 22.70
N ASP A 590 27.62 3.11 23.59
CA ASP A 590 27.86 4.52 23.26
C ASP A 590 29.25 4.77 22.63
N ASP A 591 30.31 4.20 23.22
CA ASP A 591 31.67 4.33 22.70
C ASP A 591 31.84 3.72 21.31
N LEU A 592 31.20 2.57 21.06
CA LEU A 592 31.25 1.89 19.75
C LEU A 592 30.45 2.66 18.70
N ALA A 593 29.27 3.17 19.07
CA ALA A 593 28.43 4.00 18.18
C ALA A 593 29.14 5.30 17.82
N ALA A 594 29.70 6.01 18.78
CA ALA A 594 30.47 7.25 18.54
C ALA A 594 31.70 7.00 17.65
N LYS A 595 32.42 5.89 17.88
CA LYS A 595 33.57 5.51 17.05
C LYS A 595 33.16 5.13 15.61
N ALA A 596 32.05 4.46 15.44
CA ALA A 596 31.53 4.10 14.12
C ALA A 596 31.00 5.31 13.35
N ALA A 597 30.52 6.33 14.07
CA ALA A 597 30.00 7.57 13.50
C ALA A 597 31.11 8.57 13.12
N ALA A 598 32.30 8.47 13.72
CA ALA A 598 33.46 9.30 13.40
C ALA A 598 34.06 8.97 12.04
#